data_2051124c5391d1951b5f06ff03e983f5
#
_entry.id   2051124c5391d1951b5f06ff03e983f5
#
_cell.length_a   1.000
_cell.length_b   1.000
_cell.length_c   1.000
_cell.angle_alpha   90.00
_cell.angle_beta   90.00
_cell.angle_gamma   90.00
#
_symmetry.space_group_name_H-M   'P 1'
#
loop_
_entity.id
_entity.type
_entity.pdbx_description
1 polymer ?
#
loop_
_entity_poly.entity_id
_entity_poly.type
_entity_poly.pdbx_seq_one_letter_code
_entity_poly.pdbx_strand_id
1 'polypeptide(L)'
;LLNLAENAFLKSEQVWSSIKGKVFRLAKNMVVVVMIAVFISYAYLANVNYTALFYMNQQTTNYLSELVTQIKSVEGYQTSYQVAFIGDTIQDPSFGNPWESVPKYAGNPNSLINEYSRDYYIINYLGFWYEPANQWKTQALKEHDIVKQMPCYPNSGSIKVLDNTIVVKLSD
;
A
#
# COMPACT_ATOMS: atom_id res chain seq x y z
N LEU A 1 65.33 45.68 4.56
CA LEU A 1 65.03 44.25 4.42
C LEU A 1 63.90 43.79 5.40
N LEU A 2 63.90 44.22 6.66
CA LEU A 2 62.85 43.87 7.62
C LEU A 2 61.46 44.38 7.19
N ASN A 3 61.32 45.62 6.78
CA ASN A 3 60.08 46.23 6.30
C ASN A 3 59.48 45.53 5.07
N LEU A 4 60.32 44.94 4.21
CA LEU A 4 59.88 44.22 3.04
C LEU A 4 59.28 42.81 3.44
N ALA A 5 59.88 42.15 4.39
CA ALA A 5 59.43 40.87 4.90
C ALA A 5 58.11 41.01 5.68
N GLU A 6 57.97 42.05 6.47
CA GLU A 6 56.78 42.35 7.26
C GLU A 6 55.59 42.70 6.36
N ASN A 7 55.80 43.50 5.32
CA ASN A 7 54.74 43.80 4.31
C ASN A 7 54.32 42.58 3.49
N ALA A 8 55.27 41.68 3.17
CA ALA A 8 54.98 40.43 2.48
C ALA A 8 54.14 39.49 3.37
N PHE A 9 54.45 39.41 4.67
CA PHE A 9 53.73 38.61 5.64
C PHE A 9 52.28 39.11 5.83
N LEU A 10 52.09 40.39 6.07
CA LEU A 10 50.78 41.01 6.20
C LEU A 10 49.90 40.83 4.94
N LYS A 11 50.48 40.92 3.76
CA LYS A 11 49.81 40.70 2.50
C LYS A 11 49.40 39.24 2.31
N SER A 12 50.21 38.28 2.78
CA SER A 12 49.87 36.86 2.76
C SER A 12 48.71 36.54 3.68
N GLU A 13 48.68 37.07 4.90
CA GLU A 13 47.57 36.89 5.84
C GLU A 13 46.24 37.45 5.30
N GLN A 14 46.24 38.60 4.70
CA GLN A 14 45.05 39.18 4.07
C GLN A 14 44.53 38.31 2.92
N VAL A 15 45.41 37.77 2.09
CA VAL A 15 45.03 36.82 1.02
C VAL A 15 44.42 35.56 1.58
N TRP A 16 45.05 34.97 2.63
CA TRP A 16 44.53 33.78 3.29
C TRP A 16 43.19 33.99 3.93
N SER A 17 42.96 35.11 4.62
CA SER A 17 41.67 35.43 5.21
C SER A 17 40.57 35.63 4.15
N SER A 18 40.90 36.25 3.02
CA SER A 18 40.01 36.43 1.89
C SER A 18 39.62 35.09 1.23
N ILE A 19 40.59 34.17 1.07
CA ILE A 19 40.36 32.85 0.51
C ILE A 19 39.48 32.02 1.44
N LYS A 20 39.79 31.99 2.74
CA LYS A 20 38.96 31.30 3.74
C LYS A 20 37.50 31.78 3.73
N GLY A 21 37.28 33.09 3.65
CA GLY A 21 35.95 33.69 3.57
C GLY A 21 35.19 33.28 2.30
N LYS A 22 35.87 33.21 1.15
CA LYS A 22 35.26 32.76 -0.11
C LYS A 22 34.91 31.26 -0.06
N VAL A 23 35.82 30.42 0.41
CA VAL A 23 35.61 28.98 0.56
C VAL A 23 34.46 28.68 1.53
N PHE A 24 34.42 29.35 2.68
CA PHE A 24 33.33 29.22 3.64
C PHE A 24 31.97 29.60 3.03
N ARG A 25 31.91 30.70 2.26
CA ARG A 25 30.69 31.13 1.57
C ARG A 25 30.25 30.12 0.51
N LEU A 26 31.18 29.57 -0.23
CA LEU A 26 30.93 28.55 -1.25
C LEU A 26 30.39 27.28 -0.58
N ALA A 27 31.02 26.80 0.50
CA ALA A 27 30.59 25.64 1.26
C ALA A 27 29.17 25.83 1.83
N LYS A 28 28.88 26.98 2.41
CA LYS A 28 27.53 27.33 2.89
C LYS A 28 26.48 27.25 1.77
N ASN A 29 26.78 27.82 0.61
CA ASN A 29 25.89 27.81 -0.54
C ASN A 29 25.67 26.37 -1.06
N MET A 30 26.71 25.54 -1.10
CA MET A 30 26.61 24.15 -1.49
C MET A 30 25.69 23.34 -0.50
N VAL A 31 25.85 23.58 0.78
CA VAL A 31 24.95 22.94 1.79
C VAL A 31 23.50 23.32 1.53
N VAL A 32 23.22 24.60 1.26
CA VAL A 32 21.84 25.04 0.94
C VAL A 32 21.31 24.35 -0.31
N VAL A 33 22.10 24.26 -1.37
CA VAL A 33 21.71 23.58 -2.61
C VAL A 33 21.42 22.10 -2.36
N VAL A 34 22.29 21.42 -1.60
CA VAL A 34 22.08 20.02 -1.24
C VAL A 34 20.80 19.85 -0.42
N MET A 35 20.56 20.72 0.56
CA MET A 35 19.31 20.69 1.36
C MET A 35 18.06 20.87 0.48
N ILE A 36 18.09 21.79 -0.47
CA ILE A 36 16.99 22.00 -1.42
C ILE A 36 16.79 20.74 -2.27
N ALA A 37 17.85 20.14 -2.79
CA ALA A 37 17.77 18.92 -3.60
C ALA A 37 17.19 17.75 -2.81
N VAL A 38 17.60 17.58 -1.56
CA VAL A 38 17.05 16.58 -0.64
C VAL A 38 15.56 16.81 -0.41
N PHE A 39 15.17 18.05 -0.12
CA PHE A 39 13.78 18.41 0.10
C PHE A 39 12.89 18.10 -1.12
N ILE A 40 13.34 18.50 -2.32
CA ILE A 40 12.64 18.18 -3.57
C ILE A 40 12.53 16.68 -3.78
N SER A 41 13.58 15.91 -3.50
CA SER A 41 13.57 14.45 -3.61
C SER A 41 12.56 13.81 -2.66
N TYR A 42 12.48 14.28 -1.42
CA TYR A 42 11.48 13.80 -0.46
C TYR A 42 10.05 14.15 -0.90
N ALA A 43 9.83 15.37 -1.37
CA ALA A 43 8.52 15.79 -1.87
C ALA A 43 8.08 14.93 -3.08
N TYR A 44 9.00 14.65 -3.99
CA TYR A 44 8.73 13.75 -5.12
C TYR A 44 8.38 12.33 -4.67
N LEU A 45 9.19 11.72 -3.79
CA LEU A 45 8.94 10.38 -3.28
C LEU A 45 7.62 10.29 -2.51
N ALA A 46 7.32 11.30 -1.69
CA ALA A 46 6.06 11.36 -0.95
C ALA A 46 4.86 11.40 -1.91
N ASN A 47 4.94 12.20 -2.97
CA ASN A 47 3.87 12.31 -3.96
C ASN A 47 3.65 11.01 -4.74
N VAL A 48 4.74 10.34 -5.15
CA VAL A 48 4.66 9.04 -5.84
C VAL A 48 4.04 7.98 -4.93
N ASN A 49 4.48 7.89 -3.67
CA ASN A 49 3.92 6.95 -2.71
C ASN A 49 2.44 7.21 -2.41
N TYR A 50 2.06 8.48 -2.22
CA TYR A 50 0.67 8.86 -2.02
C TYR A 50 -0.21 8.46 -3.20
N THR A 51 0.26 8.72 -4.42
CA THR A 51 -0.46 8.37 -5.65
C THR A 51 -0.62 6.85 -5.77
N ALA A 52 0.43 6.08 -5.47
CA ALA A 52 0.35 4.62 -5.46
C ALA A 52 -0.68 4.09 -4.44
N LEU A 53 -0.64 4.60 -3.20
CA LEU A 53 -1.61 4.25 -2.17
C LEU A 53 -3.05 4.62 -2.55
N PHE A 54 -3.24 5.76 -3.19
CA PHE A 54 -4.55 6.19 -3.66
C PHE A 54 -5.13 5.22 -4.70
N TYR A 55 -4.35 4.83 -5.70
CA TYR A 55 -4.79 3.85 -6.70
C TYR A 55 -5.02 2.47 -6.10
N MET A 56 -4.15 2.01 -5.20
CA MET A 56 -4.37 0.75 -4.50
C MET A 56 -5.67 0.75 -3.69
N ASN A 57 -5.97 1.85 -3.01
CA ASN A 57 -7.23 1.98 -2.27
C ASN A 57 -8.45 1.97 -3.20
N GLN A 58 -8.37 2.63 -4.36
CA GLN A 58 -9.45 2.56 -5.35
C GLN A 58 -9.65 1.15 -5.90
N GLN A 59 -8.57 0.47 -6.27
CA GLN A 59 -8.65 -0.92 -6.75
C GLN A 59 -9.28 -1.84 -5.70
N THR A 60 -8.85 -1.73 -4.45
CA THR A 60 -9.42 -2.47 -3.33
C THR A 60 -10.90 -2.20 -3.15
N THR A 61 -11.29 -0.94 -3.20
CA THR A 61 -12.71 -0.53 -3.08
C THR A 61 -13.55 -1.12 -4.21
N ASN A 62 -13.07 -1.04 -5.44
CA ASN A 62 -13.76 -1.57 -6.61
C ASN A 62 -13.91 -3.10 -6.50
N TYR A 63 -12.83 -3.80 -6.18
CA TYR A 63 -12.84 -5.26 -6.01
C TYR A 63 -13.84 -5.71 -4.94
N LEU A 64 -13.80 -5.11 -3.76
CA LEU A 64 -14.72 -5.48 -2.69
C LEU A 64 -16.16 -5.05 -2.95
N SER A 65 -16.39 -3.95 -3.66
CA SER A 65 -17.72 -3.53 -4.08
C SER A 65 -18.33 -4.50 -5.09
N GLU A 66 -17.53 -4.98 -6.02
CA GLU A 66 -17.94 -6.00 -6.99
C GLU A 66 -18.22 -7.33 -6.27
N LEU A 67 -17.34 -7.74 -5.37
CA LEU A 67 -17.52 -8.94 -4.54
C LEU A 67 -18.83 -8.88 -3.75
N VAL A 68 -19.12 -7.76 -3.07
CA VAL A 68 -20.38 -7.56 -2.34
C VAL A 68 -21.58 -7.62 -3.29
N THR A 69 -21.47 -7.08 -4.48
CA THR A 69 -22.54 -7.15 -5.49
C THR A 69 -22.79 -8.59 -5.93
N GLN A 70 -21.74 -9.37 -6.14
CA GLN A 70 -21.87 -10.78 -6.49
C GLN A 70 -22.43 -11.61 -5.32
N ILE A 71 -22.03 -11.33 -4.09
CA ILE A 71 -22.61 -11.95 -2.90
C ILE A 71 -24.13 -11.73 -2.83
N LYS A 72 -24.58 -10.49 -3.07
CA LYS A 72 -26.01 -10.14 -3.07
C LYS A 72 -26.81 -10.77 -4.22
N SER A 73 -26.13 -11.10 -5.31
CA SER A 73 -26.75 -11.67 -6.51
C SER A 73 -26.74 -13.20 -6.55
N VAL A 74 -26.08 -13.86 -5.59
CA VAL A 74 -26.04 -15.33 -5.59
C VAL A 74 -27.43 -15.94 -5.39
N GLU A 75 -27.71 -17.01 -6.10
CA GLU A 75 -28.97 -17.73 -5.97
C GLU A 75 -29.18 -18.21 -4.53
N GLY A 76 -30.35 -17.94 -3.97
CA GLY A 76 -30.70 -18.28 -2.59
C GLY A 76 -30.14 -17.31 -1.54
N TYR A 77 -29.60 -16.14 -1.94
CA TYR A 77 -29.13 -15.12 -0.99
C TYR A 77 -30.21 -14.72 0.01
N GLN A 78 -29.85 -14.68 1.27
CA GLN A 78 -30.67 -14.11 2.36
C GLN A 78 -29.77 -13.26 3.27
N THR A 79 -30.28 -12.12 3.71
CA THR A 79 -29.57 -11.19 4.59
C THR A 79 -29.25 -11.74 5.98
N SER A 80 -29.95 -12.81 6.39
CA SER A 80 -29.74 -13.50 7.67
C SER A 80 -28.62 -14.54 7.61
N TYR A 81 -28.07 -14.82 6.43
CA TYR A 81 -27.03 -15.83 6.31
C TYR A 81 -25.67 -15.27 6.70
N GLN A 82 -24.87 -16.12 7.33
CA GLN A 82 -23.48 -15.83 7.61
C GLN A 82 -22.66 -15.84 6.31
N VAL A 83 -21.55 -15.09 6.29
CA VAL A 83 -20.60 -15.11 5.17
C VAL A 83 -19.31 -15.76 5.62
N ALA A 84 -18.88 -16.77 4.88
CA ALA A 84 -17.61 -17.46 5.08
C ALA A 84 -16.68 -17.17 3.89
N PHE A 85 -15.54 -16.58 4.16
CA PHE A 85 -14.48 -16.39 3.16
C PHE A 85 -13.43 -17.50 3.28
N ILE A 86 -13.14 -18.15 2.18
CA ILE A 86 -12.13 -19.22 2.09
C ILE A 86 -10.97 -18.74 1.25
N GLY A 87 -9.78 -18.78 1.84
CA GLY A 87 -8.58 -18.26 1.22
C GLY A 87 -8.36 -16.76 1.43
N ASP A 88 -7.34 -16.22 0.78
CA ASP A 88 -6.92 -14.84 0.93
C ASP A 88 -7.25 -14.00 -0.31
N THR A 89 -7.61 -12.73 -0.10
CA THR A 89 -7.91 -11.75 -1.16
C THR A 89 -6.69 -11.36 -1.99
N ILE A 90 -5.48 -11.66 -1.53
CA ILE A 90 -4.22 -11.12 -2.05
C ILE A 90 -3.78 -11.76 -3.37
N GLN A 91 -4.40 -12.85 -3.79
CA GLN A 91 -3.90 -13.66 -4.93
C GLN A 91 -4.54 -13.30 -6.27
N ASP A 92 -5.36 -12.25 -6.33
CA ASP A 92 -5.92 -11.83 -7.61
C ASP A 92 -4.85 -11.14 -8.47
N PRO A 93 -4.45 -11.72 -9.61
CA PRO A 93 -3.49 -11.10 -10.52
C PRO A 93 -4.00 -9.78 -11.14
N SER A 94 -5.29 -9.48 -11.05
CA SER A 94 -5.84 -8.17 -11.47
C SER A 94 -5.42 -7.03 -10.55
N PHE A 95 -4.95 -7.35 -9.33
CA PHE A 95 -4.24 -6.43 -8.45
C PHE A 95 -2.78 -6.22 -8.88
N GLY A 96 -2.51 -6.24 -10.16
CA GLY A 96 -1.20 -5.91 -10.70
C GLY A 96 -0.69 -4.61 -10.06
N ASN A 97 0.48 -4.69 -9.44
CA ASN A 97 1.11 -3.49 -8.87
C ASN A 97 1.82 -2.73 -10.00
N PRO A 98 1.20 -1.69 -10.61
CA PRO A 98 1.85 -0.90 -11.66
C PRO A 98 3.10 -0.16 -11.15
N TRP A 99 3.34 -0.19 -9.84
CA TRP A 99 4.39 0.52 -9.12
C TRP A 99 5.38 -0.44 -8.43
N GLU A 100 5.61 -1.60 -9.02
CA GLU A 100 6.49 -2.63 -8.45
C GLU A 100 7.92 -2.12 -8.16
N SER A 101 8.34 -1.07 -8.86
CA SER A 101 9.62 -0.40 -8.66
C SER A 101 9.62 0.65 -7.52
N VAL A 102 8.46 1.00 -6.97
CA VAL A 102 8.38 1.97 -5.87
C VAL A 102 8.67 1.27 -4.55
N PRO A 103 9.57 1.81 -3.70
CA PRO A 103 9.86 1.24 -2.40
C PRO A 103 8.60 1.03 -1.57
N LYS A 104 8.44 -0.18 -1.03
CA LYS A 104 7.25 -0.64 -0.29
C LYS A 104 7.26 -0.11 1.14
N TYR A 105 6.96 1.15 1.35
CA TYR A 105 6.97 1.73 2.70
C TYR A 105 5.73 1.43 3.54
N ALA A 106 4.65 0.95 2.94
CA ALA A 106 3.34 0.83 3.59
C ALA A 106 2.81 -0.61 3.68
N GLY A 107 3.65 -1.62 3.76
CA GLY A 107 3.19 -3.01 3.95
C GLY A 107 3.04 -3.81 2.66
N ASN A 108 2.04 -4.70 2.58
CA ASN A 108 1.88 -5.62 1.46
C ASN A 108 1.60 -4.87 0.14
N PRO A 109 2.41 -5.09 -0.91
CA PRO A 109 2.29 -4.35 -2.17
C PRO A 109 1.04 -4.68 -2.98
N ASN A 110 0.38 -5.76 -2.69
CA ASN A 110 -0.67 -6.29 -3.55
C ASN A 110 -2.07 -5.97 -3.06
N SER A 111 -2.25 -5.60 -1.79
CA SER A 111 -3.55 -5.24 -1.23
C SER A 111 -3.38 -4.40 0.04
N LEU A 112 -4.21 -3.39 0.21
CA LEU A 112 -4.32 -2.65 1.48
C LEU A 112 -5.14 -3.43 2.51
N ILE A 113 -5.74 -4.55 2.12
CA ILE A 113 -6.64 -5.35 2.93
C ILE A 113 -6.10 -6.76 3.05
N ASN A 114 -6.05 -7.25 4.27
CA ASN A 114 -5.78 -8.63 4.62
C ASN A 114 -7.03 -9.28 5.22
N GLU A 115 -6.95 -10.57 5.54
CA GLU A 115 -8.04 -11.32 6.15
C GLU A 115 -8.62 -10.67 7.42
N TYR A 116 -7.77 -9.98 8.21
CA TYR A 116 -8.20 -9.33 9.47
C TYR A 116 -8.94 -8.01 9.23
N SER A 117 -8.59 -7.27 8.19
CA SER A 117 -9.17 -5.96 7.91
C SER A 117 -10.30 -6.00 6.88
N ARG A 118 -10.45 -7.10 6.14
CA ARG A 118 -11.47 -7.25 5.07
C ARG A 118 -12.89 -7.05 5.59
N ASP A 119 -13.26 -7.77 6.62
CA ASP A 119 -14.61 -7.71 7.19
C ASP A 119 -14.91 -6.31 7.72
N TYR A 120 -13.93 -5.72 8.42
CA TYR A 120 -14.04 -4.34 8.88
C TYR A 120 -14.26 -3.36 7.73
N TYR A 121 -13.53 -3.52 6.62
CA TYR A 121 -13.66 -2.66 5.45
C TYR A 121 -15.01 -2.81 4.76
N ILE A 122 -15.46 -4.04 4.54
CA ILE A 122 -16.76 -4.34 3.92
C ILE A 122 -17.90 -3.77 4.76
N ILE A 123 -17.86 -3.97 6.07
CA ILE A 123 -18.93 -3.53 6.97
C ILE A 123 -18.93 -2.01 7.15
N ASN A 124 -17.78 -1.40 7.44
CA ASN A 124 -17.72 0.00 7.85
C ASN A 124 -17.52 0.99 6.69
N TYR A 125 -16.82 0.58 5.62
CA TYR A 125 -16.60 1.46 4.47
C TYR A 125 -17.59 1.24 3.34
N LEU A 126 -17.93 -0.03 3.05
CA LEU A 126 -18.90 -0.34 2.00
C LEU A 126 -20.34 -0.40 2.50
N GLY A 127 -20.55 -0.37 3.81
CA GLY A 127 -21.88 -0.40 4.42
C GLY A 127 -22.63 -1.71 4.19
N PHE A 128 -21.93 -2.79 3.87
CA PHE A 128 -22.53 -4.11 3.73
C PHE A 128 -22.38 -4.90 5.02
N TRP A 129 -23.42 -4.88 5.82
CA TRP A 129 -23.45 -5.62 7.08
C TRP A 129 -23.78 -7.09 6.85
N TYR A 130 -23.01 -7.98 7.45
CA TYR A 130 -23.21 -9.42 7.50
C TYR A 130 -22.59 -9.98 8.78
N GLU A 131 -23.01 -11.18 9.19
CA GLU A 131 -22.38 -11.92 10.27
C GLU A 131 -21.27 -12.81 9.70
N PRO A 132 -19.99 -12.60 10.08
CA PRO A 132 -18.91 -13.48 9.66
C PRO A 132 -19.10 -14.88 10.24
N ALA A 133 -18.91 -15.91 9.43
CA ALA A 133 -18.89 -17.28 9.92
C ALA A 133 -17.70 -17.47 10.87
N ASN A 134 -17.91 -18.23 11.95
CA ASN A 134 -16.83 -18.51 12.88
C ASN A 134 -15.76 -19.42 12.25
N GLN A 135 -14.57 -19.43 12.85
CA GLN A 135 -13.42 -20.15 12.33
C GLN A 135 -13.67 -21.66 12.16
N TRP A 136 -14.40 -22.29 13.08
CA TRP A 136 -14.72 -23.71 13.00
C TRP A 136 -15.62 -24.04 11.81
N LYS A 137 -16.63 -23.20 11.58
CA LYS A 137 -17.54 -23.35 10.45
C LYS A 137 -16.81 -23.10 9.13
N THR A 138 -15.96 -22.07 9.06
CA THR A 138 -15.14 -21.78 7.89
C THR A 138 -14.21 -22.94 7.57
N GLN A 139 -13.56 -23.53 8.57
CA GLN A 139 -12.70 -24.69 8.38
C GLN A 139 -13.48 -25.92 7.90
N ALA A 140 -14.65 -26.19 8.47
CA ALA A 140 -15.51 -27.29 8.03
C ALA A 140 -15.97 -27.10 6.57
N LEU A 141 -16.32 -25.87 6.19
CA LEU A 141 -16.70 -25.54 4.81
C LEU A 141 -15.52 -25.68 3.85
N LYS A 142 -14.31 -25.34 4.25
CA LYS A 142 -13.10 -25.52 3.44
C LYS A 142 -12.89 -27.00 3.09
N GLU A 143 -13.19 -27.92 3.98
CA GLU A 143 -13.06 -29.36 3.75
C GLU A 143 -14.23 -29.97 2.96
N HIS A 144 -15.29 -29.21 2.72
CA HIS A 144 -16.48 -29.69 2.01
C HIS A 144 -16.20 -29.89 0.52
N ASP A 145 -16.58 -31.04 -0.05
CA ASP A 145 -16.28 -31.42 -1.43
C ASP A 145 -16.77 -30.41 -2.48
N ILE A 146 -17.95 -29.83 -2.26
CA ILE A 146 -18.48 -28.77 -3.15
C ILE A 146 -17.55 -27.56 -3.15
N VAL A 147 -17.04 -27.15 -1.99
CA VAL A 147 -16.17 -25.97 -1.86
C VAL A 147 -14.79 -26.22 -2.47
N LYS A 148 -14.26 -27.43 -2.30
CA LYS A 148 -13.00 -27.83 -2.96
C LYS A 148 -13.08 -27.71 -4.48
N GLN A 149 -14.24 -28.02 -5.06
CA GLN A 149 -14.49 -27.97 -6.50
C GLN A 149 -14.90 -26.58 -7.01
N MET A 150 -15.21 -25.63 -6.13
CA MET A 150 -15.53 -24.25 -6.54
C MET A 150 -14.30 -23.58 -7.17
N PRO A 151 -14.50 -22.80 -8.22
CA PRO A 151 -13.44 -21.92 -8.71
C PRO A 151 -13.18 -20.80 -7.71
N CYS A 152 -12.00 -20.20 -7.77
CA CYS A 152 -11.69 -19.01 -6.99
C CYS A 152 -12.29 -17.75 -7.64
N TYR A 153 -12.69 -16.78 -6.81
CA TYR A 153 -13.12 -15.47 -7.25
C TYR A 153 -11.99 -14.79 -8.06
N PRO A 154 -12.28 -14.10 -9.16
CA PRO A 154 -13.61 -13.60 -9.60
C PRO A 154 -14.39 -14.55 -10.54
N ASN A 155 -13.97 -15.78 -10.71
CA ASN A 155 -14.63 -16.69 -11.65
C ASN A 155 -16.09 -17.00 -11.23
N SER A 156 -16.95 -17.17 -12.23
CA SER A 156 -18.35 -17.56 -12.00
C SER A 156 -18.43 -18.88 -11.21
N GLY A 157 -19.29 -18.92 -10.19
CA GLY A 157 -19.43 -20.09 -9.30
C GLY A 157 -18.51 -20.10 -8.10
N SER A 158 -17.69 -19.06 -7.90
CA SER A 158 -16.85 -18.86 -6.70
C SER A 158 -17.64 -18.48 -5.44
N ILE A 159 -18.91 -18.16 -5.59
CA ILE A 159 -19.83 -17.82 -4.49
C ILE A 159 -21.03 -18.77 -4.54
N LYS A 160 -21.33 -19.43 -3.43
CA LYS A 160 -22.48 -20.34 -3.31
C LYS A 160 -23.09 -20.25 -1.91
N VAL A 161 -24.37 -20.59 -1.83
CA VAL A 161 -25.05 -20.77 -0.54
C VAL A 161 -25.00 -22.25 -0.16
N LEU A 162 -24.42 -22.55 1.00
CA LEU A 162 -24.35 -23.89 1.60
C LEU A 162 -24.71 -23.79 3.07
N ASP A 163 -25.64 -24.64 3.55
CA ASP A 163 -26.03 -24.73 4.95
C ASP A 163 -26.29 -23.37 5.63
N ASN A 164 -27.12 -22.53 4.99
CA ASN A 164 -27.46 -21.18 5.43
C ASN A 164 -26.21 -20.27 5.60
N THR A 165 -25.18 -20.53 4.81
CA THR A 165 -23.95 -19.75 4.78
C THR A 165 -23.59 -19.41 3.34
N ILE A 166 -23.26 -18.16 3.10
CA ILE A 166 -22.71 -17.71 1.81
C ILE A 166 -21.22 -17.98 1.84
N VAL A 167 -20.79 -18.94 1.05
CA VAL A 167 -19.37 -19.30 0.91
C VAL A 167 -18.77 -18.55 -0.26
N VAL A 168 -17.70 -17.83 0.00
CA VAL A 168 -16.91 -17.10 -0.97
C VAL A 168 -15.51 -17.71 -1.02
N LYS A 169 -15.15 -18.34 -2.14
CA LYS A 169 -13.81 -18.91 -2.33
C LYS A 169 -12.92 -17.89 -3.03
N LEU A 170 -11.94 -17.35 -2.30
CA LEU A 170 -10.99 -16.34 -2.78
C LEU A 170 -9.72 -16.99 -3.35
N SER A 171 -9.24 -18.04 -2.68
CA SER A 171 -8.07 -18.84 -3.12
C SER A 171 -8.18 -20.28 -2.61
N ASP A 172 -7.30 -21.16 -3.04
CA ASP A 172 -7.20 -22.54 -2.60
C ASP A 172 -6.52 -22.68 -1.23
#